data_f30cebfe025bed86e1ed32afa32c7d92
#
_entry.id   f30cebfe025bed86e1ed32afa32c7d92
#
_cell.length_a   1.000
_cell.length_b   1.000
_cell.length_c   1.000
_cell.angle_alpha   90.00
_cell.angle_beta   90.00
_cell.angle_gamma   90.00
#
_symmetry.space_group_name_H-M   'P 1'
#
loop_
_entity.id
_entity.type
_entity.pdbx_description
1 polymer ?
#
loop_
_entity_poly.entity_id
_entity_poly.type
_entity_poly.pdbx_seq_one_letter_code
_entity_poly.pdbx_strand_id
1 'polypeptide(L)'
;MTDTDTIAPQDGRDVRVRAHELAPRVGDLAHNLDLIEAAIRSEVEDGIELLVLPELATSGYYLADRDEARSVSIAADDAVFERWAALLPAGAVVVLGFSEAGGDAIFNSAAVLDATGVLAVYRKTHLWDAEAELFTPGDQAPVPVSTPVGMLGTVICYDLEFPEMPRGLAVAGAEIIAVPTNWPLVPRPEGERAPEVVQAMAAARASAVAIVACDRTGEERGHVWTEGTSVIPSDGWPVGSKDDGGRVDATLSVSPTRTRIGPYNDVLTDRRPALYRALQGTGDAASTA
;
A
#
# COMPACT_ATOMS: atom_id res chain seq x y z
N MET A 1 -1.73 -40.79 7.66
CA MET A 1 -1.24 -39.69 8.51
C MET A 1 0.17 -39.39 8.01
N THR A 2 0.30 -38.46 7.12
CA THR A 2 1.56 -38.02 6.56
C THR A 2 1.90 -36.69 7.22
N ASP A 3 3.01 -36.68 7.96
CA ASP A 3 3.61 -35.46 8.50
C ASP A 3 3.76 -34.44 7.37
N THR A 4 3.01 -33.37 7.45
CA THR A 4 3.30 -32.17 6.69
C THR A 4 4.45 -31.47 7.40
N ASP A 5 5.67 -31.89 7.08
CA ASP A 5 6.85 -31.11 7.39
C ASP A 5 6.65 -29.70 6.81
N THR A 6 6.25 -28.79 7.67
CA THR A 6 6.26 -27.36 7.39
C THR A 6 7.75 -27.01 7.31
N ILE A 7 8.28 -26.87 6.09
CA ILE A 7 9.63 -26.38 5.87
C ILE A 7 9.69 -24.96 6.43
N ALA A 8 10.20 -24.79 7.64
CA ALA A 8 10.50 -23.49 8.17
C ALA A 8 11.55 -22.83 7.26
N PRO A 9 11.37 -21.57 6.85
CA PRO A 9 12.36 -20.87 6.05
C PRO A 9 13.66 -20.71 6.85
N GLN A 10 14.76 -21.24 6.35
CA GLN A 10 16.04 -21.27 7.07
C GLN A 10 16.81 -19.94 7.07
N ASP A 11 16.37 -18.91 6.31
CA ASP A 11 17.04 -17.60 6.20
C ASP A 11 16.05 -16.44 6.13
N GLY A 12 14.90 -16.55 6.79
CA GLY A 12 13.93 -15.48 6.89
C GLY A 12 14.33 -14.41 7.91
N ARG A 13 13.93 -13.17 7.66
CA ARG A 13 13.94 -12.11 8.68
C ARG A 13 12.51 -11.82 9.11
N ASP A 14 12.36 -11.46 10.36
CA ASP A 14 11.13 -10.96 10.91
C ASP A 14 11.10 -9.44 10.81
N VAL A 15 9.95 -8.87 10.41
CA VAL A 15 9.70 -7.45 10.32
C VAL A 15 8.44 -7.12 11.14
N ARG A 16 8.59 -6.25 12.13
CA ARG A 16 7.45 -5.75 12.91
C ARG A 16 6.72 -4.69 12.12
N VAL A 17 5.50 -4.98 11.72
CA VAL A 17 4.69 -4.10 10.88
C VAL A 17 3.46 -3.60 11.61
N ARG A 18 3.04 -2.39 11.28
CA ARG A 18 1.77 -1.80 11.69
C ARG A 18 1.11 -1.13 10.50
N ALA A 19 -0.16 -1.42 10.30
CA ALA A 19 -1.07 -0.59 9.51
C ALA A 19 -1.95 0.19 10.49
N HIS A 20 -1.96 1.54 10.40
CA HIS A 20 -2.65 2.40 11.35
C HIS A 20 -3.67 3.29 10.63
N GLU A 21 -4.95 2.98 10.83
CA GLU A 21 -6.06 3.77 10.31
C GLU A 21 -6.03 5.17 10.92
N LEU A 22 -6.07 6.17 10.08
CA LEU A 22 -6.24 7.55 10.48
C LEU A 22 -7.61 8.05 10.04
N ALA A 23 -8.08 9.14 10.65
CA ALA A 23 -9.28 9.89 10.26
C ALA A 23 -8.89 11.30 9.79
N PRO A 24 -8.25 11.47 8.63
CA PRO A 24 -7.89 12.79 8.11
C PRO A 24 -9.15 13.64 7.92
N ARG A 25 -9.00 14.95 8.11
CA ARG A 25 -10.06 15.93 7.82
C ARG A 25 -9.87 16.45 6.40
N VAL A 26 -10.92 16.31 5.59
CA VAL A 26 -10.87 16.81 4.21
C VAL A 26 -10.63 18.32 4.19
N GLY A 27 -9.61 18.75 3.42
CA GLY A 27 -9.27 20.16 3.27
C GLY A 27 -8.48 20.77 4.43
N ASP A 28 -8.18 20.05 5.51
CA ASP A 28 -7.45 20.56 6.68
C ASP A 28 -6.01 20.02 6.73
N LEU A 29 -5.17 20.54 5.84
CA LEU A 29 -3.78 20.11 5.71
C LEU A 29 -3.03 20.17 7.05
N ALA A 30 -3.15 21.27 7.79
CA ALA A 30 -2.39 21.46 9.03
C ALA A 30 -2.72 20.41 10.08
N HIS A 31 -4.02 20.15 10.31
CA HIS A 31 -4.47 19.10 11.21
C HIS A 31 -3.97 17.71 10.77
N ASN A 32 -4.03 17.43 9.47
CA ASN A 32 -3.64 16.12 8.95
C ASN A 32 -2.13 15.87 9.06
N LEU A 33 -1.30 16.90 8.85
CA LEU A 33 0.14 16.78 9.06
C LEU A 33 0.47 16.49 10.52
N ASP A 34 -0.22 17.14 11.48
CA ASP A 34 -0.04 16.87 12.90
C ASP A 34 -0.53 15.46 13.29
N LEU A 35 -1.63 15.01 12.69
CA LEU A 35 -2.16 13.65 12.88
C LEU A 35 -1.16 12.58 12.43
N ILE A 36 -0.57 12.75 11.25
CA ILE A 36 0.46 11.86 10.70
C ILE A 36 1.70 11.88 11.61
N GLU A 37 2.16 13.04 12.03
CA GLU A 37 3.33 13.17 12.92
C GLU A 37 3.10 12.46 14.26
N ALA A 38 1.90 12.60 14.84
CA ALA A 38 1.53 11.92 16.08
C ALA A 38 1.54 10.40 15.92
N ALA A 39 1.05 9.87 14.79
CA ALA A 39 1.11 8.46 14.48
C ALA A 39 2.57 7.99 14.39
N ILE A 40 3.42 8.67 13.61
CA ILE A 40 4.83 8.32 13.46
C ILE A 40 5.53 8.25 14.83
N ARG A 41 5.33 9.24 15.70
CA ARG A 41 5.93 9.27 17.04
C ARG A 41 5.51 8.09 17.90
N SER A 42 4.22 7.77 17.92
CA SER A 42 3.68 6.63 18.66
C SER A 42 4.29 5.30 18.17
N GLU A 43 4.40 5.12 16.85
CA GLU A 43 4.91 3.88 16.26
C GLU A 43 6.41 3.68 16.52
N VAL A 44 7.17 4.77 16.52
CA VAL A 44 8.60 4.76 16.88
C VAL A 44 8.80 4.31 18.34
N GLU A 45 7.97 4.79 19.27
CA GLU A 45 8.03 4.40 20.68
C GLU A 45 7.72 2.90 20.86
N ASP A 46 6.84 2.33 20.04
CA ASP A 46 6.49 0.90 20.05
C ASP A 46 7.52 0.02 19.35
N GLY A 47 8.51 0.61 18.66
CA GLY A 47 9.57 -0.10 17.95
C GLY A 47 9.08 -0.82 16.69
N ILE A 48 8.10 -0.24 15.98
CA ILE A 48 7.63 -0.71 14.68
C ILE A 48 8.68 -0.44 13.61
N GLU A 49 8.92 -1.41 12.73
CA GLU A 49 9.90 -1.30 11.65
C GLU A 49 9.26 -0.84 10.34
N LEU A 50 8.01 -1.23 10.06
CA LEU A 50 7.24 -0.75 8.92
C LEU A 50 5.89 -0.22 9.37
N LEU A 51 5.66 1.07 9.20
CA LEU A 51 4.37 1.72 9.37
C LEU A 51 3.75 2.01 8.01
N VAL A 52 2.49 1.61 7.82
CA VAL A 52 1.68 1.99 6.64
C VAL A 52 0.51 2.81 7.10
N LEU A 53 0.31 3.98 6.51
CA LEU A 53 -0.76 4.93 6.75
C LEU A 53 -1.70 5.02 5.53
N PRO A 54 -2.91 5.58 5.67
CA PRO A 54 -3.90 5.63 4.61
C PRO A 54 -3.48 6.41 3.36
N GLU A 55 -4.19 6.18 2.26
CA GLU A 55 -4.20 6.99 1.05
C GLU A 55 -4.67 8.42 1.36
N LEU A 56 -4.09 9.42 0.69
CA LEU A 56 -4.45 10.84 0.84
C LEU A 56 -4.54 11.30 2.31
N ALA A 57 -3.69 10.75 3.17
CA ALA A 57 -3.69 11.06 4.60
C ALA A 57 -3.43 12.54 4.89
N THR A 58 -2.79 13.29 3.98
CA THR A 58 -2.51 14.72 4.13
C THR A 58 -3.70 15.62 3.81
N SER A 59 -4.61 15.18 2.96
CA SER A 59 -5.66 16.04 2.37
C SER A 59 -7.09 15.64 2.73
N GLY A 60 -7.32 14.36 3.12
CA GLY A 60 -8.62 13.72 3.02
C GLY A 60 -8.91 13.32 1.59
N TYR A 61 -10.00 12.55 1.37
CA TYR A 61 -10.28 11.88 0.10
C TYR A 61 -11.36 12.59 -0.73
N TYR A 62 -12.51 12.92 -0.13
CA TYR A 62 -13.64 13.52 -0.82
C TYR A 62 -13.47 15.04 -1.02
N LEU A 63 -12.42 15.44 -1.76
CA LEU A 63 -12.19 16.82 -2.16
C LEU A 63 -13.28 17.27 -3.15
N ALA A 64 -13.77 18.50 -3.02
CA ALA A 64 -14.92 19.00 -3.78
C ALA A 64 -14.59 19.25 -5.24
N ASP A 65 -13.39 19.76 -5.49
CA ASP A 65 -12.92 20.13 -6.83
C ASP A 65 -11.40 20.21 -6.87
N ARG A 66 -10.88 20.51 -8.05
CA ARG A 66 -9.43 20.61 -8.29
C ARG A 66 -8.77 21.77 -7.56
N ASP A 67 -9.50 22.86 -7.26
CA ASP A 67 -8.96 24.00 -6.54
C ASP A 67 -8.79 23.65 -5.06
N GLU A 68 -9.76 22.96 -4.45
CA GLU A 68 -9.62 22.42 -3.10
C GLU A 68 -8.45 21.42 -3.04
N ALA A 69 -8.38 20.48 -3.98
CA ALA A 69 -7.28 19.52 -4.05
C ALA A 69 -5.93 20.22 -4.12
N ARG A 70 -5.80 21.24 -4.96
CA ARG A 70 -4.56 22.02 -5.10
C ARG A 70 -4.19 22.76 -3.82
N SER A 71 -5.16 23.28 -3.08
CA SER A 71 -4.93 24.06 -1.86
C SER A 71 -4.33 23.24 -0.72
N VAL A 72 -4.48 21.91 -0.75
CA VAL A 72 -4.00 20.97 0.27
C VAL A 72 -2.93 20.00 -0.25
N SER A 73 -2.46 20.20 -1.48
CA SER A 73 -1.38 19.41 -2.06
C SER A 73 -0.02 19.95 -1.63
N ILE A 74 0.91 19.04 -1.34
CA ILE A 74 2.30 19.36 -0.99
C ILE A 74 3.26 18.82 -2.05
N ALA A 75 4.41 19.43 -2.21
CA ALA A 75 5.42 18.94 -3.14
C ALA A 75 6.05 17.64 -2.63
N ALA A 76 6.56 16.78 -3.54
CA ALA A 76 7.23 15.55 -3.16
C ALA A 76 8.54 15.77 -2.38
N ASP A 77 9.09 16.98 -2.43
CA ASP A 77 10.26 17.45 -1.68
C ASP A 77 9.89 18.46 -0.58
N ASP A 78 8.64 18.48 -0.12
CA ASP A 78 8.21 19.35 0.98
C ASP A 78 9.00 19.05 2.25
N ALA A 79 9.37 20.11 2.98
CA ALA A 79 10.15 20.03 4.22
C ALA A 79 9.47 19.18 5.32
N VAL A 80 8.18 18.91 5.21
CA VAL A 80 7.47 18.04 6.15
C VAL A 80 8.02 16.61 6.12
N PHE A 81 8.43 16.12 4.95
CA PHE A 81 9.02 14.79 4.83
C PHE A 81 10.36 14.68 5.55
N GLU A 82 11.20 15.71 5.47
CA GLU A 82 12.45 15.78 6.25
C GLU A 82 12.17 15.80 7.76
N ARG A 83 11.14 16.54 8.19
CA ARG A 83 10.71 16.58 9.59
C ARG A 83 10.25 15.21 10.08
N TRP A 84 9.48 14.46 9.30
CA TRP A 84 9.03 13.11 9.64
C TRP A 84 10.19 12.10 9.61
N ALA A 85 11.06 12.17 8.60
CA ALA A 85 12.25 11.31 8.53
C ALA A 85 13.16 11.46 9.75
N ALA A 86 13.32 12.69 10.26
CA ALA A 86 14.09 12.96 11.46
C ALA A 86 13.53 12.34 12.76
N LEU A 87 12.28 11.88 12.76
CA LEU A 87 11.68 11.14 13.87
C LEU A 87 12.00 9.66 13.84
N LEU A 88 12.38 9.10 12.68
CA LEU A 88 12.53 7.67 12.47
C LEU A 88 13.89 7.19 13.00
N PRO A 89 13.93 6.11 13.76
CA PRO A 89 15.20 5.43 14.07
C PRO A 89 15.75 4.74 12.82
N ALA A 90 17.06 4.52 12.81
CA ALA A 90 17.66 3.67 11.79
C ALA A 90 16.97 2.29 11.78
N GLY A 91 16.49 1.88 10.61
CA GLY A 91 15.76 0.62 10.45
C GLY A 91 14.25 0.76 10.31
N ALA A 92 13.66 1.90 10.70
CA ALA A 92 12.22 2.14 10.51
C ALA A 92 11.91 2.73 9.13
N VAL A 93 10.76 2.34 8.59
CA VAL A 93 10.21 2.78 7.30
C VAL A 93 8.75 3.19 7.48
N VAL A 94 8.37 4.29 6.88
CA VAL A 94 6.98 4.76 6.81
C VAL A 94 6.53 4.83 5.36
N VAL A 95 5.32 4.34 5.09
CA VAL A 95 4.63 4.54 3.80
C VAL A 95 3.33 5.27 4.07
N LEU A 96 3.11 6.38 3.40
CA LEU A 96 1.90 7.19 3.58
C LEU A 96 1.40 7.78 2.26
N GLY A 97 0.07 7.87 2.12
CA GLY A 97 -0.57 8.55 1.00
C GLY A 97 -0.65 10.07 1.18
N PHE A 98 -0.44 10.81 0.11
CA PHE A 98 -0.55 12.27 0.11
C PHE A 98 -1.03 12.83 -1.22
N SER A 99 -1.66 14.00 -1.18
CA SER A 99 -1.96 14.79 -2.38
C SER A 99 -0.71 15.52 -2.82
N GLU A 100 -0.16 15.17 -4.01
CA GLU A 100 1.09 15.72 -4.51
C GLU A 100 0.87 16.88 -5.47
N ALA A 101 1.53 18.00 -5.20
CA ALA A 101 1.63 19.14 -6.11
C ALA A 101 2.77 18.89 -7.11
N GLY A 102 2.44 18.64 -8.38
CA GLY A 102 3.39 18.42 -9.46
C GLY A 102 3.33 19.52 -10.53
N GLY A 103 3.57 20.77 -10.16
CA GLY A 103 3.42 21.92 -11.05
C GLY A 103 1.95 22.18 -11.40
N ASP A 104 1.57 22.07 -12.67
CA ASP A 104 0.17 22.22 -13.11
C ASP A 104 -0.68 20.96 -12.83
N ALA A 105 -0.06 19.83 -12.59
CA ALA A 105 -0.71 18.58 -12.24
C ALA A 105 -0.85 18.42 -10.71
N ILE A 106 -1.81 17.60 -10.30
CA ILE A 106 -1.97 17.11 -8.94
C ILE A 106 -2.04 15.59 -9.03
N PHE A 107 -1.34 14.89 -8.14
CA PHE A 107 -1.32 13.43 -8.14
C PHE A 107 -1.80 12.88 -6.80
N ASN A 108 -2.43 11.72 -6.83
CA ASN A 108 -2.62 10.88 -5.67
C ASN A 108 -1.36 10.02 -5.53
N SER A 109 -0.57 10.28 -4.50
CA SER A 109 0.78 9.72 -4.37
C SER A 109 1.01 9.04 -3.03
N ALA A 110 1.97 8.13 -2.99
CA ALA A 110 2.48 7.52 -1.77
C ALA A 110 3.99 7.75 -1.65
N ALA A 111 4.42 8.22 -0.49
CA ALA A 111 5.82 8.39 -0.14
C ALA A 111 6.32 7.21 0.70
N VAL A 112 7.52 6.75 0.41
CA VAL A 112 8.29 5.80 1.22
C VAL A 112 9.41 6.57 1.88
N LEU A 113 9.46 6.58 3.22
CA LEU A 113 10.46 7.31 4.01
C LEU A 113 11.22 6.38 4.92
N ASP A 114 12.49 6.70 5.15
CA ASP A 114 13.26 6.21 6.27
C ASP A 114 13.99 7.38 6.99
N ALA A 115 14.88 7.09 7.92
CA ALA A 115 15.65 8.11 8.65
C ALA A 115 16.53 9.00 7.76
N THR A 116 16.76 8.64 6.50
CA THR A 116 17.57 9.41 5.54
C THR A 116 16.73 10.36 4.68
N GLY A 117 15.40 10.25 4.72
CA GLY A 117 14.46 11.05 3.95
C GLY A 117 13.52 10.23 3.08
N VAL A 118 13.03 10.83 2.00
CA VAL A 118 12.17 10.16 1.01
C VAL A 118 13.03 9.24 0.15
N LEU A 119 12.74 7.93 0.20
CA LEU A 119 13.38 6.92 -0.63
C LEU A 119 12.73 6.79 -2.00
N ALA A 120 11.41 6.93 -2.07
CA ALA A 120 10.64 6.85 -3.30
C ALA A 120 9.29 7.56 -3.15
N VAL A 121 8.76 8.01 -4.28
CA VAL A 121 7.37 8.47 -4.43
C VAL A 121 6.74 7.69 -5.57
N TYR A 122 5.60 7.09 -5.31
CA TYR A 122 4.77 6.41 -6.31
C TYR A 122 3.50 7.23 -6.54
N ARG A 123 3.16 7.48 -7.81
CA ARG A 123 1.92 8.14 -8.24
C ARG A 123 0.92 7.10 -8.69
N LYS A 124 -0.29 7.13 -8.12
CA LYS A 124 -1.39 6.21 -8.46
C LYS A 124 -1.65 6.19 -9.96
N THR A 125 -1.60 5.01 -10.56
CA THR A 125 -1.77 4.85 -12.02
C THR A 125 -3.21 4.57 -12.41
N HIS A 126 -4.00 3.94 -11.52
CA HIS A 126 -5.40 3.65 -11.75
C HIS A 126 -6.26 4.49 -10.81
N LEU A 127 -6.83 5.57 -11.35
CA LEU A 127 -7.69 6.46 -10.58
C LEU A 127 -9.09 5.85 -10.43
N TRP A 128 -9.66 5.95 -9.23
CA TRP A 128 -10.98 5.42 -8.92
C TRP A 128 -12.04 6.50 -9.08
N ASP A 129 -13.14 6.19 -9.82
CA ASP A 129 -14.34 7.02 -9.94
C ASP A 129 -13.99 8.50 -10.21
N ALA A 130 -14.49 9.41 -9.37
CA ALA A 130 -14.29 10.86 -9.51
C ALA A 130 -12.85 11.34 -9.29
N GLU A 131 -11.92 10.50 -8.87
CA GLU A 131 -10.49 10.88 -8.75
C GLU A 131 -9.94 11.43 -10.07
N ALA A 132 -10.41 10.92 -11.22
CA ALA A 132 -9.99 11.40 -12.53
C ALA A 132 -10.33 12.86 -12.84
N GLU A 133 -11.29 13.44 -12.11
CA GLU A 133 -11.64 14.86 -12.19
C GLU A 133 -10.65 15.75 -11.42
N LEU A 134 -10.01 15.17 -10.40
CA LEU A 134 -9.14 15.87 -9.44
C LEU A 134 -7.66 15.68 -9.76
N PHE A 135 -7.26 14.43 -9.98
CA PHE A 135 -5.88 14.01 -10.09
C PHE A 135 -5.49 13.64 -11.53
N THR A 136 -4.19 13.73 -11.77
CA THR A 136 -3.57 13.20 -13.00
C THR A 136 -3.05 11.79 -12.69
N PRO A 137 -3.33 10.78 -13.53
CA PRO A 137 -2.78 9.44 -13.31
C PRO A 137 -1.24 9.45 -13.43
N GLY A 138 -0.59 8.63 -12.61
CA GLY A 138 0.83 8.33 -12.79
C GLY A 138 1.08 7.61 -14.12
N ASP A 139 2.24 7.83 -14.71
CA ASP A 139 2.65 7.27 -16.00
C ASP A 139 3.79 6.24 -15.88
N GLN A 140 4.19 5.92 -14.64
CA GLN A 140 5.25 4.97 -14.34
C GLN A 140 4.72 3.77 -13.57
N ALA A 141 5.10 2.59 -14.02
CA ALA A 141 4.83 1.37 -13.24
C ALA A 141 5.56 1.44 -11.87
N PRO A 142 4.95 0.89 -10.80
CA PRO A 142 5.60 0.83 -9.51
C PRO A 142 6.87 -0.03 -9.57
N VAL A 143 7.94 0.43 -8.93
CA VAL A 143 9.22 -0.27 -8.82
C VAL A 143 9.54 -0.49 -7.34
N PRO A 144 9.95 -1.71 -6.93
CA PRO A 144 10.37 -1.94 -5.56
C PRO A 144 11.59 -1.11 -5.20
N VAL A 145 11.61 -0.56 -3.99
CA VAL A 145 12.73 0.19 -3.44
C VAL A 145 13.42 -0.61 -2.34
N SER A 146 14.76 -0.54 -2.29
CA SER A 146 15.54 -1.14 -1.20
C SER A 146 15.38 -0.30 0.06
N THR A 147 14.93 -0.92 1.13
CA THR A 147 14.69 -0.29 2.43
C THR A 147 15.32 -1.10 3.56
N PRO A 148 15.43 -0.57 4.78
CA PRO A 148 15.83 -1.35 5.95
C PRO A 148 14.99 -2.61 6.18
N VAL A 149 13.72 -2.58 5.83
CA VAL A 149 12.79 -3.73 5.97
C VAL A 149 12.80 -4.65 4.74
N GLY A 150 13.69 -4.43 3.78
CA GLY A 150 13.86 -5.21 2.56
C GLY A 150 13.32 -4.56 1.31
N MET A 151 13.10 -5.34 0.25
CA MET A 151 12.55 -4.86 -1.01
C MET A 151 11.07 -4.56 -0.86
N LEU A 152 10.73 -3.27 -0.79
CA LEU A 152 9.37 -2.78 -0.56
C LEU A 152 8.76 -2.26 -1.85
N GLY A 153 7.62 -2.84 -2.26
CA GLY A 153 6.75 -2.30 -3.30
C GLY A 153 5.69 -1.38 -2.71
N THR A 154 5.17 -0.46 -3.51
CA THR A 154 4.04 0.40 -3.12
C THR A 154 3.06 0.52 -4.27
N VAL A 155 1.78 0.33 -3.97
CA VAL A 155 0.64 0.62 -4.85
C VAL A 155 -0.43 1.32 -4.01
N ILE A 156 -1.39 2.00 -4.65
CA ILE A 156 -2.39 2.78 -3.93
C ILE A 156 -3.78 2.25 -4.25
N CYS A 157 -4.50 1.77 -3.21
CA CYS A 157 -5.93 1.48 -3.25
C CYS A 157 -6.34 0.65 -4.49
N TYR A 158 -7.03 1.27 -5.45
CA TYR A 158 -7.56 0.65 -6.66
C TYR A 158 -6.49 -0.01 -7.55
N ASP A 159 -5.22 0.43 -7.49
CA ASP A 159 -4.12 -0.26 -8.18
C ASP A 159 -4.02 -1.75 -7.80
N LEU A 160 -4.35 -2.10 -6.55
CA LEU A 160 -4.27 -3.48 -6.06
C LEU A 160 -5.29 -4.41 -6.74
N GLU A 161 -6.37 -3.87 -7.31
CA GLU A 161 -7.39 -4.65 -8.01
C GLU A 161 -6.93 -5.15 -9.39
N PHE A 162 -5.80 -4.63 -9.89
CA PHE A 162 -5.17 -5.08 -11.13
C PHE A 162 -4.12 -6.15 -10.80
N PRO A 163 -4.36 -7.43 -11.14
CA PRO A 163 -3.45 -8.53 -10.77
C PRO A 163 -2.03 -8.36 -11.30
N GLU A 164 -1.84 -7.56 -12.34
CA GLU A 164 -0.56 -7.21 -12.92
C GLU A 164 0.33 -6.43 -11.95
N MET A 165 -0.27 -5.57 -11.11
CA MET A 165 0.46 -4.68 -10.22
C MET A 165 1.20 -5.44 -9.11
N PRO A 166 0.54 -6.19 -8.21
CA PRO A 166 1.24 -6.96 -7.18
C PRO A 166 2.13 -8.06 -7.78
N ARG A 167 1.70 -8.67 -8.90
CA ARG A 167 2.51 -9.66 -9.60
C ARG A 167 3.75 -9.03 -10.22
N GLY A 168 3.64 -7.86 -10.83
CA GLY A 168 4.76 -7.12 -11.41
C GLY A 168 5.80 -6.77 -10.36
N LEU A 169 5.36 -6.22 -9.22
CA LEU A 169 6.22 -5.91 -8.07
C LEU A 169 6.94 -7.15 -7.52
N ALA A 170 6.21 -8.26 -7.33
CA ALA A 170 6.81 -9.50 -6.84
C ALA A 170 7.86 -10.06 -7.81
N VAL A 171 7.61 -9.99 -9.12
CA VAL A 171 8.59 -10.38 -10.17
C VAL A 171 9.81 -9.47 -10.17
N ALA A 172 9.62 -8.19 -9.88
CA ALA A 172 10.70 -7.21 -9.73
C ALA A 172 11.46 -7.34 -8.40
N GLY A 173 11.06 -8.27 -7.52
CA GLY A 173 11.77 -8.60 -6.29
C GLY A 173 11.13 -8.07 -5.01
N ALA A 174 9.96 -7.42 -5.05
CA ALA A 174 9.29 -7.00 -3.83
C ALA A 174 9.04 -8.18 -2.89
N GLU A 175 9.31 -7.98 -1.62
CA GLU A 175 9.08 -8.94 -0.54
C GLU A 175 7.83 -8.58 0.26
N ILE A 176 7.58 -7.28 0.38
CA ILE A 176 6.41 -6.67 1.01
C ILE A 176 5.85 -5.63 0.04
N ILE A 177 4.53 -5.51 -0.04
CA ILE A 177 3.83 -4.43 -0.74
C ILE A 177 3.02 -3.65 0.30
N ALA A 178 3.32 -2.35 0.44
CA ALA A 178 2.52 -1.42 1.20
C ALA A 178 1.41 -0.84 0.32
N VAL A 179 0.20 -0.79 0.86
CA VAL A 179 -0.99 -0.34 0.13
C VAL A 179 -1.76 0.68 0.97
N PRO A 180 -1.38 1.97 0.92
CA PRO A 180 -2.27 3.04 1.36
C PRO A 180 -3.61 2.98 0.62
N THR A 181 -4.73 3.03 1.36
CA THR A 181 -6.05 2.88 0.74
C THR A 181 -7.13 3.70 1.45
N ASN A 182 -8.21 3.99 0.72
CA ASN A 182 -9.46 4.54 1.22
C ASN A 182 -10.60 3.76 0.56
N TRP A 183 -10.84 2.54 1.02
CA TRP A 183 -11.87 1.67 0.45
C TRP A 183 -13.27 2.10 0.89
N PRO A 184 -14.14 2.50 -0.03
CA PRO A 184 -15.51 2.88 0.32
C PRO A 184 -16.26 1.67 0.86
N LEU A 185 -17.17 1.90 1.81
CA LEU A 185 -18.02 0.83 2.33
C LEU A 185 -18.95 0.31 1.23
N VAL A 186 -18.76 -0.94 0.84
CA VAL A 186 -19.61 -1.64 -0.14
C VAL A 186 -20.46 -2.71 0.53
N PRO A 187 -21.70 -2.94 0.03
CA PRO A 187 -22.54 -4.03 0.51
C PRO A 187 -21.86 -5.40 0.35
N ARG A 188 -21.92 -6.22 1.39
CA ARG A 188 -21.37 -7.58 1.39
C ARG A 188 -22.24 -8.51 2.23
N PRO A 189 -22.20 -9.84 2.02
CA PRO A 189 -22.90 -10.79 2.87
C PRO A 189 -22.40 -10.70 4.32
N GLU A 190 -23.29 -10.99 5.26
CA GLU A 190 -22.95 -10.99 6.68
C GLU A 190 -21.84 -12.02 6.99
N GLY A 191 -20.85 -11.62 7.76
CA GLY A 191 -19.71 -12.45 8.14
C GLY A 191 -18.59 -12.55 7.08
N GLU A 192 -18.80 -12.00 5.88
CA GLU A 192 -17.79 -12.00 4.83
C GLU A 192 -16.85 -10.80 4.92
N ARG A 193 -15.63 -11.00 4.44
CA ARG A 193 -14.65 -9.90 4.28
C ARG A 193 -15.05 -8.99 3.13
N ALA A 194 -14.60 -7.76 3.17
CA ALA A 194 -14.76 -6.84 2.05
C ALA A 194 -14.09 -7.42 0.78
N PRO A 195 -14.67 -7.20 -0.42
CA PRO A 195 -14.09 -7.69 -1.66
C PRO A 195 -12.63 -7.29 -1.87
N GLU A 196 -12.28 -6.08 -1.48
CA GLU A 196 -10.92 -5.51 -1.58
C GLU A 196 -9.93 -6.31 -0.70
N VAL A 197 -10.34 -6.69 0.51
CA VAL A 197 -9.53 -7.54 1.40
C VAL A 197 -9.38 -8.94 0.80
N VAL A 198 -10.44 -9.51 0.20
CA VAL A 198 -10.37 -10.81 -0.48
C VAL A 198 -9.40 -10.75 -1.67
N GLN A 199 -9.42 -9.67 -2.43
CA GLN A 199 -8.47 -9.45 -3.53
C GLN A 199 -7.03 -9.33 -3.01
N ALA A 200 -6.80 -8.57 -1.92
CA ALA A 200 -5.49 -8.47 -1.29
C ALA A 200 -4.96 -9.84 -0.83
N MET A 201 -5.82 -10.68 -0.23
CA MET A 201 -5.49 -12.07 0.15
C MET A 201 -5.09 -12.91 -1.06
N ALA A 202 -5.87 -12.82 -2.14
CA ALA A 202 -5.59 -13.54 -3.38
C ALA A 202 -4.29 -13.03 -4.03
N ALA A 203 -4.05 -11.72 -4.05
CA ALA A 203 -2.85 -11.11 -4.59
C ALA A 203 -1.58 -11.54 -3.81
N ALA A 204 -1.63 -11.51 -2.47
CA ALA A 204 -0.55 -11.96 -1.60
C ALA A 204 -0.18 -13.42 -1.89
N ARG A 205 -1.18 -14.30 -1.87
CA ARG A 205 -1.00 -15.74 -2.15
C ARG A 205 -0.51 -15.99 -3.58
N ALA A 206 -1.16 -15.40 -4.58
CA ALA A 206 -0.83 -15.63 -5.98
C ALA A 206 0.57 -15.11 -6.32
N SER A 207 1.01 -14.00 -5.73
CA SER A 207 2.30 -13.38 -6.01
C SER A 207 3.41 -13.77 -5.04
N ALA A 208 3.09 -14.55 -3.99
CA ALA A 208 4.00 -14.93 -2.92
C ALA A 208 4.72 -13.73 -2.30
N VAL A 209 3.97 -12.68 -2.00
CA VAL A 209 4.45 -11.41 -1.44
C VAL A 209 3.56 -11.04 -0.26
N ALA A 210 4.13 -10.48 0.81
CA ALA A 210 3.32 -9.98 1.90
C ALA A 210 2.66 -8.65 1.47
N ILE A 211 1.43 -8.41 1.94
CA ILE A 211 0.69 -7.16 1.69
C ILE A 211 0.33 -6.53 3.04
N VAL A 212 0.62 -5.24 3.19
CA VAL A 212 0.20 -4.40 4.31
C VAL A 212 -0.72 -3.33 3.76
N ALA A 213 -2.02 -3.55 3.85
CA ALA A 213 -3.05 -2.62 3.40
C ALA A 213 -3.54 -1.79 4.59
N CYS A 214 -3.51 -0.47 4.46
CA CYS A 214 -3.95 0.46 5.48
C CYS A 214 -5.10 1.31 4.96
N ASP A 215 -6.30 1.01 5.43
CA ASP A 215 -7.52 1.79 5.18
C ASP A 215 -7.62 2.95 6.17
N ARG A 216 -8.55 3.84 5.93
CA ARG A 216 -8.88 4.93 6.87
C ARG A 216 -10.12 4.59 7.70
N THR A 217 -10.33 5.37 8.75
CA THR A 217 -11.53 5.32 9.59
C THR A 217 -12.28 6.65 9.58
N GLY A 218 -13.42 6.69 10.28
CA GLY A 218 -14.25 7.87 10.45
C GLY A 218 -15.25 8.10 9.32
N GLU A 219 -15.76 9.33 9.26
CA GLU A 219 -16.70 9.79 8.23
C GLU A 219 -16.15 11.03 7.53
N GLU A 220 -16.38 11.14 6.25
CA GLU A 220 -15.95 12.29 5.45
C GLU A 220 -17.05 12.68 4.45
N ARG A 221 -17.64 13.87 4.64
CA ARG A 221 -18.73 14.39 3.80
C ARG A 221 -19.89 13.41 3.60
N GLY A 222 -20.26 12.66 4.66
CA GLY A 222 -21.34 11.67 4.65
C GLY A 222 -20.95 10.30 4.11
N HIS A 223 -19.69 10.08 3.78
CA HIS A 223 -19.15 8.78 3.36
C HIS A 223 -18.44 8.07 4.51
N VAL A 224 -18.67 6.76 4.60
CA VAL A 224 -18.02 5.85 5.56
C VAL A 224 -17.19 4.82 4.81
N TRP A 225 -16.26 4.21 5.52
CA TRP A 225 -15.21 3.39 4.94
C TRP A 225 -15.39 1.91 5.26
N THR A 226 -14.77 1.06 4.49
CA THR A 226 -14.73 -0.39 4.74
C THR A 226 -13.97 -0.73 6.02
N GLU A 227 -12.99 0.12 6.40
CA GLU A 227 -12.06 -0.13 7.50
C GLU A 227 -11.40 -1.51 7.36
N GLY A 228 -10.96 -1.80 6.13
CA GLY A 228 -10.46 -3.11 5.70
C GLY A 228 -8.98 -3.32 5.97
N THR A 229 -8.37 -2.52 6.86
CA THR A 229 -6.95 -2.60 7.22
C THR A 229 -6.54 -4.02 7.55
N SER A 230 -5.48 -4.49 6.91
CA SER A 230 -5.07 -5.89 6.98
C SER A 230 -3.57 -6.05 6.76
N VAL A 231 -2.95 -6.94 7.55
CA VAL A 231 -1.59 -7.45 7.32
C VAL A 231 -1.71 -8.88 6.82
N ILE A 232 -1.22 -9.15 5.62
CA ILE A 232 -1.42 -10.41 4.91
C ILE A 232 -0.05 -10.97 4.51
N PRO A 233 0.44 -12.03 5.17
CA PRO A 233 1.64 -12.75 4.74
C PRO A 233 1.50 -13.36 3.34
N SER A 234 2.61 -13.82 2.78
CA SER A 234 2.67 -14.42 1.43
C SER A 234 1.85 -15.71 1.26
N ASP A 235 1.34 -16.28 2.34
CA ASP A 235 0.39 -17.41 2.29
C ASP A 235 -1.06 -16.97 2.05
N GLY A 236 -1.34 -15.66 2.11
CA GLY A 236 -2.64 -15.05 1.82
C GLY A 236 -3.61 -15.01 2.99
N TRP A 237 -3.22 -15.42 4.19
CA TRP A 237 -4.11 -15.36 5.35
C TRP A 237 -3.79 -14.16 6.24
N PRO A 238 -4.76 -13.25 6.47
CA PRO A 238 -4.55 -12.10 7.34
C PRO A 238 -4.14 -12.50 8.75
N VAL A 239 -3.17 -11.77 9.29
CA VAL A 239 -2.65 -11.94 10.66
C VAL A 239 -2.85 -10.66 11.45
N GLY A 240 -2.81 -10.80 12.78
CA GLY A 240 -3.14 -9.70 13.68
C GLY A 240 -4.66 -9.45 13.77
N SER A 241 -5.02 -8.55 14.63
CA SER A 241 -6.39 -8.05 14.78
C SER A 241 -6.34 -6.55 15.00
N LYS A 242 -7.34 -5.85 14.46
CA LYS A 242 -7.46 -4.41 14.66
C LYS A 242 -7.80 -4.12 16.13
N ASP A 243 -7.06 -3.22 16.74
CA ASP A 243 -7.35 -2.71 18.08
C ASP A 243 -8.36 -1.54 18.05
N ASP A 244 -8.76 -1.05 19.24
CA ASP A 244 -9.68 0.08 19.36
C ASP A 244 -9.10 1.41 18.81
N GLY A 245 -7.79 1.47 18.58
CA GLY A 245 -7.09 2.61 17.99
C GLY A 245 -6.98 2.54 16.47
N GLY A 246 -7.56 1.52 15.82
CA GLY A 246 -7.49 1.35 14.36
C GLY A 246 -6.16 0.77 13.88
N ARG A 247 -5.41 0.08 14.75
CA ARG A 247 -4.10 -0.47 14.43
C ARG A 247 -4.18 -1.97 14.22
N VAL A 248 -3.47 -2.46 13.21
CA VAL A 248 -3.23 -3.89 13.01
C VAL A 248 -1.73 -4.14 13.09
N ASP A 249 -1.31 -4.81 14.15
CA ASP A 249 0.08 -5.17 14.40
C ASP A 249 0.34 -6.62 14.02
N ALA A 250 1.48 -6.85 13.41
CA ALA A 250 1.95 -8.20 13.13
C ALA A 250 3.48 -8.26 13.02
N THR A 251 4.00 -9.48 13.10
CA THR A 251 5.37 -9.78 12.66
C THR A 251 5.28 -10.57 11.36
N LEU A 252 5.85 -10.03 10.29
CA LEU A 252 5.95 -10.70 9.01
C LEU A 252 7.29 -11.42 8.92
N SER A 253 7.26 -12.74 8.75
CA SER A 253 8.45 -13.53 8.41
C SER A 253 8.66 -13.49 6.90
N VAL A 254 9.67 -12.74 6.46
CA VAL A 254 10.03 -12.58 5.05
C VAL A 254 11.16 -13.53 4.69
N SER A 255 10.90 -14.44 3.75
CA SER A 255 11.87 -15.45 3.32
C SER A 255 12.20 -15.31 1.83
N PRO A 256 13.47 -15.44 1.43
CA PRO A 256 13.84 -15.49 0.02
C PRO A 256 13.25 -16.70 -0.72
N THR A 257 12.86 -17.77 0.01
CA THR A 257 12.22 -18.96 -0.57
C THR A 257 10.69 -18.92 -0.52
N ARG A 258 10.08 -17.79 -0.17
CA ARG A 258 8.62 -17.60 -0.05
C ARG A 258 7.82 -17.99 -1.29
N THR A 259 8.46 -17.95 -2.46
CA THR A 259 7.82 -18.26 -3.74
C THR A 259 7.54 -19.76 -3.96
N ARG A 260 8.17 -20.61 -3.14
CA ARG A 260 7.99 -22.07 -3.22
C ARG A 260 6.68 -22.48 -2.54
N ILE A 261 5.83 -23.18 -3.28
CA ILE A 261 4.55 -23.72 -2.81
C ILE A 261 4.54 -25.25 -2.75
N GLY A 262 5.69 -25.82 -2.58
CA GLY A 262 5.92 -27.26 -2.49
C GLY A 262 7.33 -27.61 -2.93
N PRO A 263 7.69 -28.89 -2.95
CA PRO A 263 9.05 -29.31 -3.28
C PRO A 263 9.44 -29.03 -4.74
N TYR A 264 8.45 -28.87 -5.63
CA TYR A 264 8.68 -28.78 -7.08
C TYR A 264 8.15 -27.50 -7.73
N ASN A 265 7.34 -26.70 -7.02
CA ASN A 265 6.69 -25.53 -7.60
C ASN A 265 7.18 -24.22 -7.00
N ASP A 266 7.39 -23.26 -7.88
CA ASP A 266 7.71 -21.88 -7.53
C ASP A 266 6.83 -20.92 -8.34
N VAL A 267 5.98 -20.16 -7.65
CA VAL A 267 4.92 -19.38 -8.31
C VAL A 267 5.43 -18.26 -9.21
N LEU A 268 6.69 -17.83 -9.05
CA LEU A 268 7.29 -16.81 -9.91
C LEU A 268 8.12 -17.43 -11.05
N THR A 269 8.89 -18.46 -10.80
CA THR A 269 9.75 -19.09 -11.82
C THR A 269 9.00 -20.01 -12.76
N ASP A 270 7.89 -20.64 -12.30
CA ASP A 270 7.01 -21.48 -13.14
C ASP A 270 6.19 -20.68 -14.16
N ARG A 271 6.25 -19.35 -14.10
CA ARG A 271 5.52 -18.48 -15.04
C ARG A 271 5.99 -18.68 -16.48
N ARG A 272 5.05 -18.56 -17.40
CA ARG A 272 5.29 -18.71 -18.84
C ARG A 272 4.94 -17.42 -19.61
N PRO A 273 5.71 -16.32 -19.44
CA PRO A 273 5.37 -14.98 -19.97
C PRO A 273 5.13 -14.96 -21.47
N ALA A 274 5.79 -15.84 -22.22
CA ALA A 274 5.59 -15.93 -23.68
C ALA A 274 4.14 -16.33 -24.05
N LEU A 275 3.49 -17.15 -23.22
CA LEU A 275 2.09 -17.55 -23.42
C LEU A 275 1.14 -16.44 -22.98
N TYR A 276 1.47 -15.70 -21.92
CA TYR A 276 0.59 -14.69 -21.37
C TYR A 276 0.44 -13.49 -22.30
N ARG A 277 1.50 -13.12 -23.07
CA ARG A 277 1.42 -12.07 -24.07
C ARG A 277 0.31 -12.30 -25.11
N ALA A 278 0.05 -13.56 -25.46
CA ALA A 278 -1.03 -13.92 -26.37
C ALA A 278 -2.43 -13.68 -25.78
N LEU A 279 -2.54 -13.66 -24.43
CA LEU A 279 -3.79 -13.44 -23.71
C LEU A 279 -4.08 -11.94 -23.44
N GLN A 280 -3.06 -11.09 -23.49
CA GLN A 280 -3.19 -9.66 -23.17
C GLN A 280 -3.82 -8.83 -24.30
N GLY A 281 -4.17 -9.48 -25.43
CA GLY A 281 -4.65 -8.76 -26.61
C GLY A 281 -3.57 -7.82 -27.20
N THR A 282 -3.51 -7.70 -28.50
CA THR A 282 -2.67 -6.67 -29.12
C THR A 282 -3.39 -5.34 -28.94
N GLY A 283 -2.98 -4.55 -27.94
CA GLY A 283 -3.51 -3.22 -27.66
C GLY A 283 -3.21 -2.15 -28.72
N ASP A 284 -2.99 -2.55 -29.97
CA ASP A 284 -2.70 -1.68 -31.14
C ASP A 284 -3.90 -1.53 -32.07
N ALA A 285 -5.11 -1.46 -31.54
CA ALA A 285 -6.28 -1.21 -32.37
C ALA A 285 -7.16 -0.10 -31.81
N ALA A 286 -6.66 1.12 -31.71
CA ALA A 286 -7.53 2.31 -31.68
C ALA A 286 -6.73 3.61 -31.82
N SER A 287 -6.23 3.91 -33.00
CA SER A 287 -5.99 5.30 -33.41
C SER A 287 -6.05 5.41 -34.93
N THR A 288 -7.22 5.12 -35.49
CA THR A 288 -7.61 5.65 -36.83
C THR A 288 -9.13 5.72 -36.87
N ALA A 289 -9.70 6.81 -36.39
CA ALA A 289 -10.95 7.38 -36.91
C ALA A 289 -11.06 8.83 -36.41
#